data_24cc5c99e3e095661805a2ec3da41b50
#
_entry.id   24cc5c99e3e095661805a2ec3da41b50
#
_cell.length_a   1.000
_cell.length_b   1.000
_cell.length_c   1.000
_cell.angle_alpha   90.00
_cell.angle_beta   90.00
_cell.angle_gamma   90.00
#
_symmetry.space_group_name_H-M   'P 1'
#
loop_
_entity.id
_entity.type
_entity.pdbx_description
1 polymer ?
#
loop_
_entity_poly.entity_id
_entity_poly.type
_entity_poly.pdbx_seq_one_letter_code
_entity_poly.pdbx_strand_id
1 'polypeptide(L)'
;MATINFGGVLENVVTREEFSLNKAQEILKNETVAVIGYGVQGPGQALNLKDNGINVIVGQRKGTASWNKAVADGWEEGKSLFEVEEACKQGTIIMNLLSDAGQIQAWEGMKKYLTKGKALYFSHGFGVTFHEKTGIVPPNDIDVFLVAPKGSGASLRSLFLKGQGLNSSYAVFQDATGKAQERALALGIAIGSGYLFETTFQKEVYSDLTGERGVLMGALAGIFEAQYNVLRQRGHSPSEAFNETVEELTQSLMPLVAENGMDWMYANCSTTAQRGALDWKGKFREATEPVLNELYDSVLSGKEAEIVIEANSKPDYREKLQEELAVLQQSEFWQTGAQVRKLRPTK
;
A
#
# COMPACT_ATOMS: atom_id res chain seq x y z
N MET A 1 -6.09 23.64 3.47
CA MET A 1 -6.45 22.61 2.46
C MET A 1 -6.71 23.35 1.15
N ALA A 2 -6.07 22.92 0.07
CA ALA A 2 -6.38 23.43 -1.26
C ALA A 2 -7.60 22.71 -1.84
N THR A 3 -8.40 23.43 -2.60
CA THR A 3 -9.49 22.81 -3.38
C THR A 3 -9.03 22.73 -4.83
N ILE A 4 -8.88 21.52 -5.34
CA ILE A 4 -8.39 21.23 -6.69
C ILE A 4 -9.52 20.65 -7.55
N ASN A 5 -9.54 21.03 -8.82
CA ASN A 5 -10.50 20.49 -9.79
C ASN A 5 -9.92 19.25 -10.47
N PHE A 6 -10.45 18.07 -10.12
CA PHE A 6 -10.10 16.80 -10.74
C PHE A 6 -11.16 16.42 -11.80
N GLY A 7 -10.94 16.85 -13.03
CA GLY A 7 -11.82 16.49 -14.14
C GLY A 7 -13.28 16.98 -14.02
N GLY A 8 -13.49 18.13 -13.39
CA GLY A 8 -14.81 18.72 -13.16
C GLY A 8 -15.36 18.53 -11.74
N VAL A 9 -14.70 17.72 -10.91
CA VAL A 9 -15.04 17.51 -9.49
C VAL A 9 -14.06 18.29 -8.62
N LEU A 10 -14.58 19.08 -7.68
CA LEU A 10 -13.78 19.81 -6.71
C LEU A 10 -13.50 18.92 -5.50
N GLU A 11 -12.23 18.68 -5.20
CA GLU A 11 -11.80 17.90 -4.05
C GLU A 11 -10.84 18.68 -3.16
N ASN A 12 -10.90 18.43 -1.87
CA ASN A 12 -9.97 19.00 -0.90
C ASN A 12 -8.74 18.12 -0.78
N VAL A 13 -7.57 18.73 -0.94
CA VAL A 13 -6.27 18.06 -0.76
C VAL A 13 -5.40 18.85 0.22
N VAL A 14 -4.41 18.19 0.80
CA VAL A 14 -3.41 18.81 1.66
C VAL A 14 -2.03 18.56 1.06
N THR A 15 -1.35 19.64 0.68
CA THR A 15 -0.01 19.60 0.13
C THR A 15 1.04 19.93 1.20
N ARG A 16 2.31 19.64 0.91
CA ARG A 16 3.44 20.01 1.80
C ARG A 16 3.62 21.52 1.96
N GLU A 17 3.10 22.31 1.04
CA GLU A 17 3.12 23.78 1.12
C GLU A 17 2.11 24.29 2.15
N GLU A 18 0.93 23.70 2.19
CA GLU A 18 -0.13 24.09 3.13
C GLU A 18 0.05 23.48 4.52
N PHE A 19 0.65 22.31 4.59
CA PHE A 19 0.95 21.61 5.83
C PHE A 19 2.41 21.20 5.85
N SER A 20 3.26 22.12 6.33
CA SER A 20 4.70 21.92 6.33
C SER A 20 5.17 20.83 7.29
N LEU A 21 6.35 20.26 7.06
CA LEU A 21 6.99 19.32 7.98
C LEU A 21 7.20 19.95 9.37
N ASN A 22 7.57 21.22 9.46
CA ASN A 22 7.73 21.91 10.74
C ASN A 22 6.42 21.94 11.55
N LYS A 23 5.28 22.14 10.88
CA LYS A 23 3.96 22.05 11.51
C LYS A 23 3.66 20.64 11.98
N ALA A 24 3.98 19.62 11.19
CA ALA A 24 3.82 18.22 11.58
C ALA A 24 4.68 17.88 12.82
N GLN A 25 5.95 18.32 12.85
CA GLN A 25 6.84 18.14 14.00
C GLN A 25 6.30 18.83 15.26
N GLU A 26 5.77 20.05 15.14
CA GLU A 26 5.19 20.77 16.28
C GLU A 26 3.96 20.05 16.87
N ILE A 27 3.08 19.50 16.02
CA ILE A 27 1.92 18.72 16.44
C ILE A 27 2.35 17.42 17.14
N LEU A 28 3.37 16.75 16.61
CA LEU A 28 3.83 15.45 17.08
C LEU A 28 4.93 15.53 18.16
N LYS A 29 5.37 16.71 18.57
CA LYS A 29 6.53 16.91 19.47
C LYS A 29 6.43 16.20 20.82
N ASN A 30 5.21 16.05 21.34
CA ASN A 30 4.95 15.40 22.62
C ASN A 30 4.40 13.98 22.46
N GLU A 31 4.32 13.48 21.24
CA GLU A 31 3.84 12.14 20.93
C GLU A 31 5.00 11.15 20.86
N THR A 32 4.75 9.93 21.30
CA THR A 32 5.61 8.78 21.04
C THR A 32 4.87 7.90 20.02
N VAL A 33 5.39 7.84 18.81
CA VAL A 33 4.80 7.03 17.73
C VAL A 33 5.33 5.60 17.83
N ALA A 34 4.47 4.66 18.20
CA ALA A 34 4.81 3.24 18.27
C ALA A 34 4.39 2.54 16.95
N VAL A 35 5.35 2.21 16.11
CA VAL A 35 5.13 1.46 14.88
C VAL A 35 5.07 -0.03 15.20
N ILE A 36 3.87 -0.60 15.18
CA ILE A 36 3.62 -2.01 15.49
C ILE A 36 3.59 -2.82 14.19
N GLY A 37 4.59 -3.70 14.06
CA GLY A 37 4.83 -4.47 12.83
C GLY A 37 5.91 -3.85 11.94
N TYR A 38 6.93 -4.64 11.63
CA TYR A 38 8.06 -4.24 10.79
C TYR A 38 8.11 -5.11 9.52
N GLY A 39 6.93 -5.23 8.87
CA GLY A 39 6.70 -5.99 7.65
C GLY A 39 6.86 -5.16 6.38
N VAL A 40 5.77 -5.03 5.59
CA VAL A 40 5.79 -4.32 4.29
C VAL A 40 5.82 -2.81 4.47
N GLN A 41 4.93 -2.23 5.29
CA GLN A 41 4.81 -0.78 5.49
C GLN A 41 5.71 -0.26 6.62
N GLY A 42 5.89 -1.05 7.68
CA GLY A 42 6.58 -0.63 8.91
C GLY A 42 7.95 0.01 8.67
N PRO A 43 8.89 -0.64 7.95
CA PRO A 43 10.21 -0.08 7.70
C PRO A 43 10.18 1.29 7.02
N GLY A 44 9.40 1.43 5.95
CA GLY A 44 9.31 2.68 5.20
C GLY A 44 8.79 3.83 6.05
N GLN A 45 7.68 3.61 6.75
CA GLN A 45 7.06 4.65 7.57
C GLN A 45 7.90 4.98 8.81
N ALA A 46 8.41 3.97 9.55
CA ALA A 46 9.20 4.20 10.74
C ALA A 46 10.50 4.96 10.46
N LEU A 47 11.21 4.58 9.39
CA LEU A 47 12.45 5.25 9.01
C LEU A 47 12.20 6.69 8.53
N ASN A 48 11.15 6.93 7.74
CA ASN A 48 10.80 8.28 7.28
C ASN A 48 10.42 9.18 8.46
N LEU A 49 9.64 8.69 9.41
CA LEU A 49 9.31 9.42 10.64
C LEU A 49 10.57 9.75 11.45
N LYS A 50 11.48 8.79 11.62
CA LYS A 50 12.75 8.98 12.34
C LYS A 50 13.62 10.03 11.66
N ASP A 51 13.78 9.95 10.33
CA ASP A 51 14.56 10.91 9.55
C ASP A 51 13.96 12.33 9.60
N ASN A 52 12.65 12.43 9.76
CA ASN A 52 11.92 13.69 9.96
C ASN A 52 11.86 14.13 11.44
N GLY A 53 12.67 13.55 12.31
CA GLY A 53 12.83 13.99 13.70
C GLY A 53 11.64 13.70 14.63
N ILE A 54 10.78 12.78 14.26
CA ILE A 54 9.65 12.34 15.11
C ILE A 54 10.17 11.29 16.12
N ASN A 55 9.66 11.34 17.34
CA ASN A 55 9.97 10.33 18.38
C ASN A 55 9.25 9.02 18.06
N VAL A 56 10.00 8.03 17.56
CA VAL A 56 9.50 6.75 17.07
C VAL A 56 10.11 5.58 17.84
N ILE A 57 9.27 4.64 18.20
CA ILE A 57 9.66 3.31 18.69
C ILE A 57 9.02 2.24 17.82
N VAL A 58 9.64 1.07 17.73
CA VAL A 58 9.14 -0.07 16.95
C VAL A 58 8.71 -1.18 17.90
N GLY A 59 7.53 -1.72 17.68
CA GLY A 59 6.99 -2.91 18.35
C GLY A 59 6.95 -4.10 17.40
N GLN A 60 7.73 -5.14 17.71
CA GLN A 60 7.82 -6.35 16.89
C GLN A 60 8.08 -7.58 17.76
N ARG A 61 7.59 -8.74 17.33
CA ARG A 61 7.84 -10.00 18.02
C ARG A 61 9.31 -10.40 17.90
N LYS A 62 9.98 -10.57 19.04
CA LYS A 62 11.40 -10.97 19.12
C LYS A 62 11.65 -12.31 18.43
N GLY A 63 12.82 -12.46 17.82
CA GLY A 63 13.24 -13.70 17.15
C GLY A 63 12.66 -13.92 15.77
N THR A 64 11.88 -12.97 15.23
CA THR A 64 11.36 -13.04 13.86
C THR A 64 12.31 -12.39 12.85
N ALA A 65 12.16 -12.72 11.55
CA ALA A 65 12.90 -12.05 10.48
C ALA A 65 12.68 -10.52 10.48
N SER A 66 11.46 -10.07 10.80
CA SER A 66 11.14 -8.63 10.91
C SER A 66 11.81 -7.96 12.10
N TRP A 67 12.00 -8.66 13.22
CA TRP A 67 12.81 -8.17 14.35
C TRP A 67 14.26 -7.98 13.92
N ASN A 68 14.85 -8.99 13.29
CA ASN A 68 16.24 -8.93 12.83
C ASN A 68 16.45 -7.83 11.81
N LYS A 69 15.44 -7.61 10.93
CA LYS A 69 15.45 -6.49 10.00
C LYS A 69 15.42 -5.15 10.74
N ALA A 70 14.60 -4.98 11.75
CA ALA A 70 14.57 -3.76 12.56
C ALA A 70 15.92 -3.48 13.21
N VAL A 71 16.57 -4.50 13.79
CA VAL A 71 17.94 -4.36 14.33
C VAL A 71 18.94 -3.94 13.26
N ALA A 72 18.89 -4.55 12.07
CA ALA A 72 19.76 -4.20 10.95
C ALA A 72 19.53 -2.77 10.43
N ASP A 73 18.30 -2.25 10.52
CA ASP A 73 17.93 -0.88 10.18
C ASP A 73 18.26 0.14 11.30
N GLY A 74 18.94 -0.30 12.38
CA GLY A 74 19.44 0.55 13.46
C GLY A 74 18.43 0.88 14.57
N TRP A 75 17.44 0.00 14.79
CA TRP A 75 16.57 0.06 15.98
C TRP A 75 17.21 -0.76 17.12
N GLU A 76 17.29 -0.17 18.32
CA GLU A 76 18.00 -0.73 19.46
C GLU A 76 17.03 -1.37 20.45
N GLU A 77 17.25 -2.66 20.76
CA GLU A 77 16.48 -3.39 21.78
C GLU A 77 16.51 -2.68 23.13
N GLY A 78 15.34 -2.50 23.74
CA GLY A 78 15.18 -1.84 25.03
C GLY A 78 15.27 -0.31 25.02
N LYS A 79 15.54 0.30 23.83
CA LYS A 79 15.57 1.77 23.68
C LYS A 79 14.55 2.26 22.64
N SER A 80 14.58 1.67 21.44
CA SER A 80 13.70 2.03 20.33
C SER A 80 13.06 0.82 19.64
N LEU A 81 13.40 -0.40 20.06
CA LEU A 81 12.82 -1.66 19.62
C LEU A 81 12.35 -2.46 20.83
N PHE A 82 11.08 -2.82 20.84
CA PHE A 82 10.41 -3.49 21.95
C PHE A 82 9.54 -4.64 21.46
N GLU A 83 9.10 -5.51 22.35
CA GLU A 83 7.96 -6.38 22.10
C GLU A 83 6.70 -5.55 21.87
N VAL A 84 5.73 -6.11 21.13
CA VAL A 84 4.53 -5.40 20.70
C VAL A 84 3.79 -4.71 21.86
N GLU A 85 3.54 -5.45 22.93
CA GLU A 85 2.80 -4.92 24.08
C GLU A 85 3.52 -3.78 24.79
N GLU A 86 4.84 -3.90 24.97
CA GLU A 86 5.64 -2.85 25.60
C GLU A 86 5.68 -1.58 24.74
N ALA A 87 5.80 -1.72 23.42
CA ALA A 87 5.69 -0.59 22.50
C ALA A 87 4.31 0.08 22.56
N CYS A 88 3.22 -0.70 22.61
CA CYS A 88 1.86 -0.16 22.78
C CYS A 88 1.66 0.57 24.10
N LYS A 89 2.30 0.10 25.17
CA LYS A 89 2.25 0.75 26.49
C LYS A 89 2.92 2.11 26.46
N GLN A 90 4.10 2.22 25.85
CA GLN A 90 4.89 3.45 25.75
C GLN A 90 4.34 4.44 24.72
N GLY A 91 3.79 3.95 23.61
CA GLY A 91 3.26 4.79 22.55
C GLY A 91 2.05 5.62 22.96
N THR A 92 1.96 6.84 22.45
CA THR A 92 0.75 7.68 22.51
C THR A 92 -0.05 7.60 21.21
N ILE A 93 0.63 7.36 20.09
CA ILE A 93 0.04 7.01 18.81
C ILE A 93 0.53 5.61 18.44
N ILE A 94 -0.40 4.66 18.32
CA ILE A 94 -0.11 3.26 17.99
C ILE A 94 -0.41 3.06 16.50
N MET A 95 0.65 2.94 15.68
CA MET A 95 0.54 2.65 14.26
C MET A 95 0.47 1.14 14.05
N ASN A 96 -0.73 0.60 13.88
CA ASN A 96 -0.93 -0.83 13.65
C ASN A 96 -0.65 -1.19 12.19
N LEU A 97 0.59 -1.56 11.90
CA LEU A 97 1.11 -1.93 10.57
C LEU A 97 1.38 -3.43 10.44
N LEU A 98 0.80 -4.23 11.30
CA LEU A 98 0.75 -5.68 11.15
C LEU A 98 -0.09 -6.05 9.90
N SER A 99 0.15 -7.24 9.35
CA SER A 99 -0.78 -7.82 8.36
C SER A 99 -2.17 -8.01 8.98
N ASP A 100 -3.23 -8.08 8.17
CA ASP A 100 -4.60 -8.19 8.69
C ASP A 100 -4.77 -9.37 9.65
N ALA A 101 -4.24 -10.55 9.31
CA ALA A 101 -4.19 -11.69 10.23
C ALA A 101 -3.37 -11.40 11.50
N GLY A 102 -2.26 -10.68 11.37
CA GLY A 102 -1.44 -10.24 12.50
C GLY A 102 -2.18 -9.25 13.40
N GLN A 103 -2.96 -8.35 12.83
CA GLN A 103 -3.81 -7.42 13.58
C GLN A 103 -4.85 -8.17 14.40
N ILE A 104 -5.56 -9.13 13.78
CA ILE A 104 -6.56 -9.98 14.46
C ILE A 104 -5.91 -10.72 15.64
N GLN A 105 -4.77 -11.38 15.41
CA GLN A 105 -4.08 -12.16 16.44
C GLN A 105 -3.55 -11.31 17.61
N ALA A 106 -3.06 -10.10 17.32
CA ALA A 106 -2.47 -9.23 18.34
C ALA A 106 -3.51 -8.33 19.05
N TRP A 107 -4.74 -8.25 18.56
CA TRP A 107 -5.72 -7.25 18.95
C TRP A 107 -5.98 -7.20 20.46
N GLU A 108 -6.31 -8.32 21.08
CA GLU A 108 -6.63 -8.38 22.52
C GLU A 108 -5.40 -8.01 23.40
N GLY A 109 -4.19 -8.34 22.96
CA GLY A 109 -2.96 -7.95 23.60
C GLY A 109 -2.67 -6.45 23.52
N MET A 110 -3.00 -5.84 22.38
CA MET A 110 -2.79 -4.41 22.12
C MET A 110 -3.90 -3.54 22.76
N LYS A 111 -5.15 -3.97 22.65
CA LYS A 111 -6.35 -3.22 23.07
C LYS A 111 -6.27 -2.70 24.52
N LYS A 112 -5.74 -3.49 25.44
CA LYS A 112 -5.58 -3.13 26.85
C LYS A 112 -4.70 -1.90 27.10
N TYR A 113 -3.84 -1.55 26.13
CA TYR A 113 -2.96 -0.38 26.19
C TYR A 113 -3.50 0.82 25.43
N LEU A 114 -4.61 0.67 24.71
CA LEU A 114 -5.32 1.76 24.03
C LEU A 114 -6.18 2.51 25.03
N THR A 115 -5.54 3.35 25.83
CA THR A 115 -6.19 4.11 26.91
C THR A 115 -6.59 5.49 26.44
N LYS A 116 -7.50 6.13 27.19
CA LYS A 116 -8.07 7.46 26.91
C LYS A 116 -7.01 8.47 26.45
N GLY A 117 -7.29 9.15 25.33
CA GLY A 117 -6.46 10.19 24.75
C GLY A 117 -5.36 9.70 23.82
N LYS A 118 -5.06 8.39 23.80
CA LYS A 118 -4.16 7.79 22.78
C LYS A 118 -4.82 7.80 21.41
N ALA A 119 -4.03 7.48 20.40
CA ALA A 119 -4.51 7.32 19.04
C ALA A 119 -4.13 5.97 18.46
N LEU A 120 -5.03 5.40 17.66
CA LEU A 120 -4.82 4.20 16.87
C LEU A 120 -4.80 4.57 15.39
N TYR A 121 -3.70 4.26 14.72
CA TYR A 121 -3.46 4.55 13.31
C TYR A 121 -3.43 3.26 12.50
N PHE A 122 -3.96 3.33 11.30
CA PHE A 122 -3.88 2.28 10.28
C PHE A 122 -3.34 2.84 8.96
N SER A 123 -2.70 1.99 8.14
CA SER A 123 -2.39 2.31 6.74
C SER A 123 -3.32 1.61 5.74
N HIS A 124 -4.27 0.84 6.23
CA HIS A 124 -5.35 0.19 5.50
C HIS A 124 -6.51 -0.04 6.46
N GLY A 125 -7.70 0.34 6.04
CA GLY A 125 -8.89 0.34 6.90
C GLY A 125 -9.54 -1.03 7.14
N PHE A 126 -8.95 -2.13 6.67
CA PHE A 126 -9.52 -3.49 6.65
C PHE A 126 -10.04 -3.95 8.02
N GLY A 127 -9.19 -3.89 9.04
CA GLY A 127 -9.52 -4.42 10.36
C GLY A 127 -10.77 -3.80 10.98
N VAL A 128 -10.92 -2.48 10.87
CA VAL A 128 -12.06 -1.74 11.42
C VAL A 128 -13.29 -1.81 10.52
N THR A 129 -13.10 -1.76 9.19
CA THR A 129 -14.22 -1.85 8.23
C THR A 129 -14.94 -3.19 8.32
N PHE A 130 -14.20 -4.27 8.47
CA PHE A 130 -14.75 -5.62 8.61
C PHE A 130 -14.75 -6.11 10.08
N HIS A 131 -15.01 -5.22 11.02
CA HIS A 131 -14.93 -5.50 12.47
C HIS A 131 -15.77 -6.70 12.91
N GLU A 132 -16.90 -6.98 12.25
CA GLU A 132 -17.75 -8.15 12.54
C GLU A 132 -17.00 -9.48 12.29
N LYS A 133 -16.03 -9.47 11.34
CA LYS A 133 -15.23 -10.64 10.98
C LYS A 133 -13.88 -10.66 11.70
N THR A 134 -13.30 -9.50 11.95
CA THR A 134 -11.95 -9.35 12.53
C THR A 134 -11.96 -9.25 14.04
N GLY A 135 -13.08 -8.83 14.65
CA GLY A 135 -13.17 -8.52 16.07
C GLY A 135 -12.47 -7.21 16.48
N ILE A 136 -11.93 -6.44 15.52
CA ILE A 136 -11.20 -5.20 15.81
C ILE A 136 -12.18 -4.05 16.04
N VAL A 137 -12.51 -3.84 17.32
CA VAL A 137 -13.38 -2.74 17.76
C VAL A 137 -12.57 -1.85 18.71
N PRO A 138 -12.15 -0.65 18.23
CA PRO A 138 -11.41 0.30 19.08
C PRO A 138 -12.22 0.80 20.26
N PRO A 139 -11.58 1.12 21.41
CA PRO A 139 -12.23 1.84 22.51
C PRO A 139 -12.77 3.20 22.05
N ASN A 140 -13.86 3.66 22.65
CA ASN A 140 -14.55 4.89 22.23
C ASN A 140 -13.92 6.19 22.75
N ASP A 141 -12.90 6.10 23.58
CA ASP A 141 -12.21 7.22 24.22
C ASP A 141 -10.81 7.52 23.65
N ILE A 142 -10.48 6.93 22.48
CA ILE A 142 -9.25 7.17 21.71
C ILE A 142 -9.55 7.75 20.34
N ASP A 143 -8.56 8.38 19.72
CA ASP A 143 -8.64 8.73 18.30
C ASP A 143 -8.38 7.51 17.43
N VAL A 144 -9.09 7.39 16.30
CA VAL A 144 -8.85 6.34 15.30
C VAL A 144 -8.86 6.97 13.91
N PHE A 145 -7.77 6.80 13.20
CA PHE A 145 -7.61 7.36 11.85
C PHE A 145 -6.68 6.50 11.00
N LEU A 146 -6.69 6.74 9.70
CA LEU A 146 -5.75 6.12 8.77
C LEU A 146 -5.03 7.15 7.91
N VAL A 147 -3.83 6.76 7.49
CA VAL A 147 -3.14 7.32 6.32
C VAL A 147 -2.63 6.16 5.49
N ALA A 148 -3.13 6.05 4.26
CA ALA A 148 -2.83 4.95 3.35
C ALA A 148 -2.01 5.44 2.16
N PRO A 149 -0.66 5.30 2.19
CA PRO A 149 0.19 5.59 1.05
C PRO A 149 -0.19 4.69 -0.14
N LYS A 150 -0.33 5.28 -1.33
CA LYS A 150 -0.71 4.54 -2.55
C LYS A 150 0.53 3.92 -3.19
N GLY A 151 1.05 2.88 -2.53
CA GLY A 151 2.20 2.09 -2.94
C GLY A 151 2.85 1.31 -1.80
N SER A 152 3.86 0.49 -2.14
CA SER A 152 4.57 -0.32 -1.15
C SER A 152 5.41 0.55 -0.19
N GLY A 153 5.68 0.03 1.02
CA GLY A 153 6.57 0.70 1.97
C GLY A 153 7.99 0.91 1.43
N ALA A 154 8.47 0.01 0.57
CA ALA A 154 9.75 0.15 -0.12
C ALA A 154 9.73 1.34 -1.11
N SER A 155 8.64 1.50 -1.86
CA SER A 155 8.45 2.65 -2.77
C SER A 155 8.32 3.96 -1.99
N LEU A 156 7.57 3.96 -0.88
CA LEU A 156 7.46 5.12 0.01
C LEU A 156 8.84 5.57 0.48
N ARG A 157 9.66 4.64 0.96
CA ARG A 157 11.03 4.94 1.42
C ARG A 157 11.94 5.44 0.29
N SER A 158 11.90 4.75 -0.87
CA SER A 158 12.75 5.13 -2.02
C SER A 158 12.42 6.52 -2.55
N LEU A 159 11.14 6.86 -2.67
CA LEU A 159 10.71 8.18 -3.13
C LEU A 159 11.01 9.27 -2.09
N PHE A 160 10.84 8.97 -0.80
CA PHE A 160 11.22 9.88 0.27
C PHE A 160 12.71 10.27 0.20
N LEU A 161 13.60 9.28 0.04
CA LEU A 161 15.05 9.54 -0.07
C LEU A 161 15.44 10.37 -1.32
N LYS A 162 14.57 10.39 -2.33
CA LYS A 162 14.74 11.22 -3.53
C LYS A 162 14.10 12.62 -3.39
N GLY A 163 13.57 12.98 -2.21
CA GLY A 163 12.82 14.21 -2.01
C GLY A 163 11.43 14.24 -2.64
N GLN A 164 10.98 13.09 -3.14
CA GLN A 164 9.65 12.84 -3.69
C GLN A 164 8.71 12.26 -2.63
N GLY A 165 7.50 11.84 -3.00
CA GLY A 165 6.58 11.18 -2.09
C GLY A 165 5.46 10.44 -2.81
N LEU A 166 4.92 9.40 -2.17
CA LEU A 166 3.69 8.75 -2.61
C LEU A 166 2.49 9.58 -2.16
N ASN A 167 1.49 9.71 -3.03
CA ASN A 167 0.21 10.26 -2.62
C ASN A 167 -0.45 9.33 -1.61
N SER A 168 -1.16 9.88 -0.65
CA SER A 168 -1.80 9.10 0.41
C SER A 168 -3.24 9.56 0.63
N SER A 169 -4.15 8.63 0.85
CA SER A 169 -5.45 8.97 1.40
C SER A 169 -5.37 9.06 2.92
N TYR A 170 -6.26 9.88 3.53
CA TYR A 170 -6.44 9.90 4.97
C TYR A 170 -7.93 9.86 5.32
N ALA A 171 -8.25 9.29 6.47
CA ALA A 171 -9.59 9.27 7.00
C ALA A 171 -9.59 9.27 8.53
N VAL A 172 -10.56 9.94 9.13
CA VAL A 172 -10.85 9.87 10.55
C VAL A 172 -12.05 8.95 10.76
N PHE A 173 -11.87 7.88 11.54
CA PHE A 173 -12.94 7.00 11.96
C PHE A 173 -13.60 7.48 13.27
N GLN A 174 -12.76 7.91 14.22
CA GLN A 174 -13.18 8.36 15.55
C GLN A 174 -12.29 9.50 16.03
N ASP A 175 -12.90 10.56 16.51
CA ASP A 175 -12.19 11.73 17.06
C ASP A 175 -12.64 11.99 18.50
N ALA A 176 -12.04 11.28 19.44
CA ALA A 176 -12.37 11.39 20.87
C ALA A 176 -11.67 12.58 21.54
N THR A 177 -10.58 13.08 20.97
CA THR A 177 -9.79 14.18 21.56
C THR A 177 -9.99 15.52 20.86
N GLY A 178 -10.63 15.55 19.69
CA GLY A 178 -10.70 16.72 18.81
C GLY A 178 -9.43 16.96 18.01
N LYS A 179 -8.49 15.97 17.97
CA LYS A 179 -7.17 16.09 17.31
C LYS A 179 -6.91 15.01 16.24
N ALA A 180 -7.85 14.13 15.99
CA ALA A 180 -7.63 12.98 15.11
C ALA A 180 -7.21 13.41 13.69
N GLN A 181 -7.90 14.39 13.11
CA GLN A 181 -7.55 14.89 11.78
C GLN A 181 -6.18 15.57 11.76
N GLU A 182 -5.86 16.38 12.76
CA GLU A 182 -4.56 17.05 12.83
C GLU A 182 -3.41 16.04 12.96
N ARG A 183 -3.59 15.01 13.80
CA ARG A 183 -2.65 13.89 13.95
C ARG A 183 -2.48 13.10 12.65
N ALA A 184 -3.59 12.81 11.94
CA ALA A 184 -3.57 12.11 10.66
C ALA A 184 -2.76 12.88 9.60
N LEU A 185 -3.04 14.17 9.46
CA LEU A 185 -2.32 15.04 8.52
C LEU A 185 -0.84 15.17 8.88
N ALA A 186 -0.52 15.36 10.15
CA ALA A 186 0.85 15.46 10.62
C ALA A 186 1.65 14.18 10.34
N LEU A 187 1.08 13.01 10.63
CA LEU A 187 1.71 11.73 10.31
C LEU A 187 1.82 11.52 8.80
N GLY A 188 0.79 11.87 8.03
CA GLY A 188 0.81 11.77 6.57
C GLY A 188 1.97 12.56 5.95
N ILE A 189 2.21 13.79 6.39
CA ILE A 189 3.37 14.58 5.96
C ILE A 189 4.68 13.98 6.48
N ALA A 190 4.72 13.58 7.75
CA ALA A 190 5.94 13.08 8.38
C ALA A 190 6.41 11.72 7.83
N ILE A 191 5.50 10.86 7.35
CA ILE A 191 5.89 9.63 6.62
C ILE A 191 6.34 9.89 5.18
N GLY A 192 6.23 11.13 4.70
CA GLY A 192 6.73 11.54 3.39
C GLY A 192 5.70 11.43 2.26
N SER A 193 4.41 11.63 2.52
CA SER A 193 3.38 11.67 1.46
C SER A 193 3.63 12.81 0.46
N GLY A 194 3.26 12.59 -0.79
CA GLY A 194 3.28 13.60 -1.86
C GLY A 194 2.22 14.68 -1.60
N TYR A 195 0.95 14.29 -1.66
CA TYR A 195 -0.18 15.04 -1.12
C TYR A 195 -1.15 14.08 -0.42
N LEU A 196 -2.03 14.65 0.40
CA LEU A 196 -3.05 13.91 1.13
C LEU A 196 -4.43 14.25 0.58
N PHE A 197 -5.29 13.25 0.38
CA PHE A 197 -6.68 13.42 -0.01
C PHE A 197 -7.60 12.69 0.97
N GLU A 198 -8.76 13.27 1.22
CA GLU A 198 -9.71 12.74 2.19
C GLU A 198 -10.49 11.55 1.63
N THR A 199 -10.74 10.58 2.49
CA THR A 199 -11.57 9.42 2.20
C THR A 199 -12.30 8.94 3.46
N THR A 200 -12.91 7.76 3.42
CA THR A 200 -13.43 7.05 4.60
C THR A 200 -12.76 5.69 4.73
N PHE A 201 -12.79 5.06 5.90
CA PHE A 201 -12.27 3.71 6.09
C PHE A 201 -12.86 2.72 5.08
N GLN A 202 -14.16 2.76 4.87
CA GLN A 202 -14.84 1.92 3.90
C GLN A 202 -14.38 2.15 2.46
N LYS A 203 -14.37 3.41 2.00
CA LYS A 203 -13.97 3.73 0.61
C LYS A 203 -12.52 3.38 0.36
N GLU A 204 -11.64 3.61 1.35
CA GLU A 204 -10.23 3.23 1.26
C GLU A 204 -10.10 1.73 1.04
N VAL A 205 -10.72 0.90 1.89
CA VAL A 205 -10.66 -0.56 1.79
C VAL A 205 -11.24 -1.06 0.46
N TYR A 206 -12.39 -0.54 0.06
CA TYR A 206 -13.04 -1.01 -1.16
C TYR A 206 -12.23 -0.67 -2.42
N SER A 207 -11.68 0.54 -2.48
CA SER A 207 -10.83 0.94 -3.61
C SER A 207 -9.47 0.22 -3.62
N ASP A 208 -8.88 -0.02 -2.45
CA ASP A 208 -7.59 -0.67 -2.31
C ASP A 208 -7.66 -2.16 -2.69
N LEU A 209 -8.60 -2.91 -2.10
CA LEU A 209 -8.83 -4.32 -2.43
C LEU A 209 -9.21 -4.52 -3.91
N THR A 210 -10.02 -3.61 -4.47
CA THR A 210 -10.35 -3.65 -5.90
C THR A 210 -9.14 -3.32 -6.75
N GLY A 211 -8.35 -2.33 -6.36
CA GLY A 211 -7.14 -1.92 -7.09
C GLY A 211 -6.10 -3.03 -7.18
N GLU A 212 -5.80 -3.69 -6.06
CA GLU A 212 -4.82 -4.79 -6.01
C GLU A 212 -5.23 -5.99 -6.88
N ARG A 213 -6.50 -6.40 -6.80
CA ARG A 213 -7.04 -7.52 -7.59
C ARG A 213 -7.28 -7.13 -9.04
N GLY A 214 -7.58 -5.86 -9.28
CA GLY A 214 -7.77 -5.25 -10.59
C GLY A 214 -6.45 -4.82 -11.24
N VAL A 215 -6.39 -3.57 -11.67
CA VAL A 215 -5.35 -3.04 -12.56
C VAL A 215 -3.95 -3.04 -11.94
N LEU A 216 -3.82 -2.94 -10.60
CA LEU A 216 -2.49 -2.83 -9.98
C LEU A 216 -1.70 -4.15 -10.02
N MET A 217 -2.37 -5.31 -9.91
CA MET A 217 -1.70 -6.61 -9.88
C MET A 217 -2.48 -7.69 -10.65
N GLY A 218 -3.69 -8.05 -10.22
CA GLY A 218 -4.40 -9.23 -10.71
C GLY A 218 -4.76 -9.16 -12.19
N ALA A 219 -5.49 -8.12 -12.60
CA ALA A 219 -5.87 -7.95 -14.00
C ALA A 219 -4.65 -7.69 -14.90
N LEU A 220 -3.67 -6.92 -14.42
CA LEU A 220 -2.44 -6.63 -15.17
C LEU A 220 -1.67 -7.92 -15.48
N ALA A 221 -1.46 -8.78 -14.47
CA ALA A 221 -0.80 -10.08 -14.66
C ALA A 221 -1.59 -10.97 -15.62
N GLY A 222 -2.91 -11.05 -15.46
CA GLY A 222 -3.77 -11.84 -16.35
C GLY A 222 -3.75 -11.38 -17.80
N ILE A 223 -3.76 -10.06 -18.05
CA ILE A 223 -3.66 -9.49 -19.41
C ILE A 223 -2.28 -9.78 -20.02
N PHE A 224 -1.21 -9.67 -19.23
CA PHE A 224 0.14 -10.02 -19.69
C PHE A 224 0.25 -11.47 -20.13
N GLU A 225 -0.22 -12.40 -19.29
CA GLU A 225 -0.20 -13.82 -19.62
C GLU A 225 -1.07 -14.15 -20.83
N ALA A 226 -2.26 -13.52 -20.96
CA ALA A 226 -3.14 -13.74 -22.09
C ALA A 226 -2.47 -13.29 -23.39
N GLN A 227 -1.89 -12.10 -23.47
CA GLN A 227 -1.20 -11.62 -24.67
C GLN A 227 0.03 -12.46 -24.98
N TYR A 228 0.86 -12.78 -23.99
CA TYR A 228 2.01 -13.65 -24.14
C TYR A 228 1.62 -15.00 -24.75
N ASN A 229 0.60 -15.64 -24.21
CA ASN A 229 0.13 -16.94 -24.70
C ASN A 229 -0.38 -16.87 -26.13
N VAL A 230 -1.09 -15.80 -26.51
CA VAL A 230 -1.56 -15.61 -27.91
C VAL A 230 -0.37 -15.48 -28.84
N LEU A 231 0.64 -14.70 -28.50
CA LEU A 231 1.85 -14.56 -29.32
C LEU A 231 2.60 -15.91 -29.44
N ARG A 232 2.76 -16.63 -28.34
CA ARG A 232 3.38 -17.96 -28.34
C ARG A 232 2.63 -18.96 -29.23
N GLN A 233 1.30 -18.98 -29.15
CA GLN A 233 0.45 -19.83 -30.02
C GLN A 233 0.57 -19.48 -31.51
N ARG A 234 0.92 -18.24 -31.83
CA ARG A 234 1.14 -17.75 -33.20
C ARG A 234 2.58 -17.92 -33.70
N GLY A 235 3.46 -18.55 -32.88
CA GLY A 235 4.83 -18.92 -33.28
C GLY A 235 5.92 -17.91 -32.90
N HIS A 236 5.60 -16.84 -32.19
CA HIS A 236 6.60 -15.92 -31.66
C HIS A 236 7.47 -16.61 -30.62
N SER A 237 8.77 -16.28 -30.56
CA SER A 237 9.67 -16.83 -29.55
C SER A 237 9.29 -16.34 -28.12
N PRO A 238 9.67 -17.08 -27.06
CA PRO A 238 9.42 -16.62 -25.69
C PRO A 238 9.97 -15.21 -25.41
N SER A 239 11.19 -14.95 -25.88
CA SER A 239 11.84 -13.65 -25.70
C SER A 239 11.07 -12.54 -26.41
N GLU A 240 10.67 -12.73 -27.67
CA GLU A 240 9.89 -11.77 -28.44
C GLU A 240 8.54 -11.51 -27.78
N ALA A 241 7.79 -12.57 -27.45
CA ALA A 241 6.48 -12.45 -26.81
C ALA A 241 6.56 -11.70 -25.46
N PHE A 242 7.62 -11.93 -24.66
CA PHE A 242 7.80 -11.26 -23.38
C PHE A 242 8.18 -9.78 -23.54
N ASN A 243 9.08 -9.46 -24.49
CA ASN A 243 9.46 -8.07 -24.75
C ASN A 243 8.28 -7.24 -25.23
N GLU A 244 7.46 -7.75 -26.16
CA GLU A 244 6.27 -7.07 -26.70
C GLU A 244 5.08 -7.02 -25.72
N THR A 245 5.15 -7.69 -24.58
CA THR A 245 4.06 -7.73 -23.60
C THR A 245 4.43 -7.01 -22.32
N VAL A 246 5.56 -7.33 -21.73
CA VAL A 246 5.92 -6.87 -20.38
C VAL A 246 7.09 -5.90 -20.40
N GLU A 247 8.18 -6.26 -21.09
CA GLU A 247 9.44 -5.53 -20.94
C GLU A 247 9.35 -4.10 -21.50
N GLU A 248 8.82 -3.95 -22.70
CA GLU A 248 8.64 -2.63 -23.32
C GLU A 248 7.69 -1.74 -22.49
N LEU A 249 6.58 -2.31 -21.99
CA LEU A 249 5.66 -1.57 -21.16
C LEU A 249 6.33 -1.09 -19.86
N THR A 250 6.99 -1.98 -19.13
CA THR A 250 7.50 -1.67 -17.78
C THR A 250 8.80 -0.90 -17.78
N GLN A 251 9.66 -1.12 -18.79
CA GLN A 251 10.96 -0.47 -18.88
C GLN A 251 10.89 0.88 -19.60
N SER A 252 9.98 1.04 -20.55
CA SER A 252 9.89 2.23 -21.42
C SER A 252 8.60 3.01 -21.22
N LEU A 253 7.44 2.40 -21.48
CA LEU A 253 6.19 3.14 -21.60
C LEU A 253 5.64 3.60 -20.24
N MET A 254 5.63 2.76 -19.21
CA MET A 254 5.10 3.14 -17.89
C MET A 254 5.86 4.28 -17.21
N PRO A 255 7.20 4.37 -17.26
CA PRO A 255 7.93 5.55 -16.80
C PRO A 255 7.49 6.84 -17.52
N LEU A 256 7.31 6.80 -18.85
CA LEU A 256 6.84 7.95 -19.63
C LEU A 256 5.41 8.35 -19.27
N VAL A 257 4.53 7.37 -19.06
CA VAL A 257 3.15 7.62 -18.59
C VAL A 257 3.14 8.23 -17.19
N ALA A 258 4.01 7.76 -16.31
CA ALA A 258 4.11 8.30 -14.95
C ALA A 258 4.62 9.75 -14.93
N GLU A 259 5.49 10.11 -15.86
CA GLU A 259 6.07 11.45 -15.96
C GLU A 259 5.17 12.44 -16.71
N ASN A 260 4.55 12.01 -17.81
CA ASN A 260 3.91 12.90 -18.77
C ASN A 260 2.41 12.66 -18.97
N GLY A 261 1.87 11.54 -18.52
CA GLY A 261 0.48 11.14 -18.72
C GLY A 261 0.26 10.21 -19.92
N MET A 262 -0.89 9.53 -19.90
CA MET A 262 -1.27 8.59 -20.95
C MET A 262 -1.56 9.29 -22.29
N ASP A 263 -2.17 10.46 -22.26
CA ASP A 263 -2.45 11.30 -23.42
C ASP A 263 -1.17 11.75 -24.13
N TRP A 264 -0.15 12.14 -23.37
CA TRP A 264 1.17 12.44 -23.89
C TRP A 264 1.79 11.24 -24.60
N MET A 265 1.73 10.06 -23.99
CA MET A 265 2.23 8.82 -24.60
C MET A 265 1.54 8.54 -25.94
N TYR A 266 0.21 8.64 -25.98
CA TYR A 266 -0.55 8.49 -27.25
C TYR A 266 -0.08 9.49 -28.31
N ALA A 267 0.09 10.77 -27.95
CA ALA A 267 0.49 11.81 -28.87
C ALA A 267 1.93 11.65 -29.41
N ASN A 268 2.81 10.96 -28.67
CA ASN A 268 4.22 10.84 -29.01
C ASN A 268 4.64 9.45 -29.52
N CYS A 269 3.69 8.52 -29.69
CA CYS A 269 3.94 7.24 -30.38
C CYS A 269 3.80 7.37 -31.90
N SER A 270 4.17 6.34 -32.64
CA SER A 270 3.96 6.28 -34.09
C SER A 270 2.47 6.35 -34.44
N THR A 271 2.12 6.91 -35.58
CA THR A 271 0.71 7.01 -36.02
C THR A 271 0.04 5.64 -36.14
N THR A 272 0.79 4.60 -36.48
CA THR A 272 0.31 3.22 -36.50
C THR A 272 -0.07 2.72 -35.10
N ALA A 273 0.79 2.95 -34.10
CA ALA A 273 0.52 2.60 -32.72
C ALA A 273 -0.67 3.39 -32.15
N GLN A 274 -0.72 4.71 -32.41
CA GLN A 274 -1.84 5.57 -32.01
C GLN A 274 -3.17 5.04 -32.53
N ARG A 275 -3.25 4.77 -33.84
CA ARG A 275 -4.50 4.30 -34.48
C ARG A 275 -4.92 2.94 -33.92
N GLY A 276 -3.99 1.99 -33.89
CA GLY A 276 -4.27 0.65 -33.36
C GLY A 276 -4.74 0.66 -31.92
N ALA A 277 -4.06 1.40 -31.04
CA ALA A 277 -4.42 1.50 -29.63
C ALA A 277 -5.81 2.15 -29.43
N LEU A 278 -6.12 3.22 -30.17
CA LEU A 278 -7.44 3.86 -30.11
C LEU A 278 -8.56 2.93 -30.59
N ASP A 279 -8.34 2.15 -31.63
CA ASP A 279 -9.33 1.21 -32.17
C ASP A 279 -9.63 0.04 -31.24
N TRP A 280 -8.61 -0.45 -30.50
CA TRP A 280 -8.74 -1.60 -29.62
C TRP A 280 -9.11 -1.27 -28.18
N LYS A 281 -8.82 -0.05 -27.72
CA LYS A 281 -9.12 0.40 -26.35
C LYS A 281 -10.56 0.12 -25.93
N GLY A 282 -11.54 0.42 -26.84
CA GLY A 282 -12.96 0.21 -26.56
C GLY A 282 -13.29 -1.25 -26.29
N LYS A 283 -12.76 -2.17 -27.11
CA LYS A 283 -12.98 -3.61 -26.97
C LYS A 283 -12.44 -4.16 -25.66
N PHE A 284 -11.23 -3.73 -25.26
CA PHE A 284 -10.66 -4.16 -23.97
C PHE A 284 -11.47 -3.61 -22.79
N ARG A 285 -11.90 -2.35 -22.84
CA ARG A 285 -12.78 -1.79 -21.81
C ARG A 285 -14.07 -2.59 -21.68
N GLU A 286 -14.77 -2.85 -22.77
CA GLU A 286 -16.01 -3.62 -22.79
C GLU A 286 -15.85 -5.05 -22.25
N ALA A 287 -14.70 -5.67 -22.52
CA ALA A 287 -14.40 -7.01 -22.03
C ALA A 287 -14.04 -7.04 -20.52
N THR A 288 -13.43 -5.99 -19.99
CA THR A 288 -12.92 -5.95 -18.61
C THR A 288 -13.86 -5.31 -17.62
N GLU A 289 -14.67 -4.33 -18.02
CA GLU A 289 -15.58 -3.60 -17.12
C GLU A 289 -16.58 -4.51 -16.37
N PRO A 290 -17.20 -5.55 -16.98
CA PRO A 290 -18.06 -6.48 -16.26
C PRO A 290 -17.32 -7.24 -15.14
N VAL A 291 -16.09 -7.69 -15.39
CA VAL A 291 -15.28 -8.41 -14.41
C VAL A 291 -14.87 -7.50 -13.26
N LEU A 292 -14.54 -6.23 -13.55
CA LEU A 292 -14.24 -5.25 -12.51
C LEU A 292 -15.45 -4.91 -11.64
N ASN A 293 -16.66 -4.87 -12.21
CA ASN A 293 -17.89 -4.70 -11.44
C ASN A 293 -18.14 -5.93 -10.53
N GLU A 294 -18.01 -7.15 -11.06
CA GLU A 294 -18.12 -8.38 -10.25
C GLU A 294 -17.10 -8.38 -9.09
N LEU A 295 -15.86 -8.00 -9.35
CA LEU A 295 -14.83 -7.85 -8.33
C LEU A 295 -15.25 -6.83 -7.25
N TYR A 296 -15.72 -5.65 -7.65
CA TYR A 296 -16.12 -4.61 -6.71
C TYR A 296 -17.29 -5.07 -5.84
N ASP A 297 -18.29 -5.76 -6.42
CA ASP A 297 -19.42 -6.33 -5.69
C ASP A 297 -18.97 -7.42 -4.70
N SER A 298 -17.98 -8.24 -5.07
CA SER A 298 -17.36 -9.24 -4.18
C SER A 298 -16.65 -8.56 -2.99
N VAL A 299 -15.92 -7.49 -3.24
CA VAL A 299 -15.29 -6.68 -2.18
C VAL A 299 -16.34 -6.05 -1.27
N LEU A 300 -17.35 -5.41 -1.84
CA LEU A 300 -18.42 -4.73 -1.12
C LEU A 300 -19.21 -5.68 -0.20
N SER A 301 -19.47 -6.90 -0.65
CA SER A 301 -20.16 -7.95 0.13
C SER A 301 -19.32 -8.49 1.31
N GLY A 302 -18.03 -8.19 1.38
CA GLY A 302 -17.10 -8.74 2.36
C GLY A 302 -16.61 -10.16 2.06
N LYS A 303 -16.96 -10.74 0.90
CA LYS A 303 -16.52 -12.06 0.48
C LYS A 303 -14.99 -12.13 0.33
N GLU A 304 -14.39 -11.09 -0.26
CA GLU A 304 -12.93 -11.01 -0.40
C GLU A 304 -12.22 -10.94 0.97
N ALA A 305 -12.81 -10.26 1.95
CA ALA A 305 -12.29 -10.24 3.31
C ALA A 305 -12.35 -11.62 3.98
N GLU A 306 -13.44 -12.36 3.80
CA GLU A 306 -13.57 -13.75 4.30
C GLU A 306 -12.48 -14.66 3.73
N ILE A 307 -12.28 -14.63 2.41
CA ILE A 307 -11.26 -15.43 1.73
C ILE A 307 -9.87 -15.15 2.32
N VAL A 308 -9.50 -13.88 2.49
CA VAL A 308 -8.20 -13.48 3.04
C VAL A 308 -8.06 -13.94 4.50
N ILE A 309 -9.07 -13.70 5.34
CA ILE A 309 -9.03 -14.10 6.74
C ILE A 309 -8.93 -15.62 6.86
N GLU A 310 -9.74 -16.38 6.11
CA GLU A 310 -9.70 -17.85 6.11
C GLU A 310 -8.34 -18.38 5.67
N ALA A 311 -7.80 -17.87 4.56
CA ALA A 311 -6.51 -18.32 4.05
C ALA A 311 -5.38 -18.02 5.05
N ASN A 312 -5.31 -16.78 5.54
CA ASN A 312 -4.19 -16.30 6.34
C ASN A 312 -4.27 -16.71 7.83
N SER A 313 -5.40 -17.23 8.30
CA SER A 313 -5.53 -17.79 9.66
C SER A 313 -4.96 -19.20 9.81
N LYS A 314 -4.70 -19.90 8.70
CA LYS A 314 -4.15 -21.26 8.71
C LYS A 314 -2.69 -21.26 9.15
N PRO A 315 -2.25 -22.20 10.00
CA PRO A 315 -0.85 -22.25 10.47
C PRO A 315 0.18 -22.36 9.33
N ASP A 316 -0.21 -23.03 8.25
CA ASP A 316 0.62 -23.35 7.07
C ASP A 316 0.43 -22.34 5.91
N TYR A 317 -0.26 -21.20 6.13
CA TYR A 317 -0.60 -20.29 5.03
C TYR A 317 0.63 -19.76 4.26
N ARG A 318 1.74 -19.54 4.97
CA ARG A 318 2.98 -19.07 4.34
C ARG A 318 3.62 -20.11 3.45
N GLU A 319 3.58 -21.36 3.85
CA GLU A 319 4.10 -22.51 3.07
C GLU A 319 3.26 -22.65 1.80
N LYS A 320 1.93 -22.66 1.93
CA LYS A 320 1.02 -22.72 0.78
C LYS A 320 1.20 -21.57 -0.19
N LEU A 321 1.31 -20.34 0.31
CA LEU A 321 1.60 -19.18 -0.54
C LEU A 321 2.94 -19.34 -1.29
N GLN A 322 3.98 -19.87 -0.63
CA GLN A 322 5.27 -20.14 -1.29
C GLN A 322 5.15 -21.24 -2.35
N GLU A 323 4.35 -22.28 -2.13
CA GLU A 323 4.05 -23.30 -3.12
C GLU A 323 3.35 -22.72 -4.35
N GLU A 324 2.34 -21.89 -4.18
CA GLU A 324 1.64 -21.20 -5.26
C GLU A 324 2.58 -20.28 -6.05
N LEU A 325 3.40 -19.49 -5.36
CA LEU A 325 4.39 -18.63 -6.00
C LEU A 325 5.47 -19.44 -6.74
N ALA A 326 5.85 -20.61 -6.22
CA ALA A 326 6.80 -21.49 -6.89
C ALA A 326 6.22 -22.07 -8.20
N VAL A 327 4.93 -22.39 -8.24
CA VAL A 327 4.24 -22.80 -9.47
C VAL A 327 4.28 -21.69 -10.52
N LEU A 328 3.97 -20.45 -10.14
CA LEU A 328 4.07 -19.30 -11.04
C LEU A 328 5.50 -19.15 -11.59
N GLN A 329 6.52 -19.25 -10.73
CA GLN A 329 7.93 -19.13 -11.12
C GLN A 329 8.37 -20.21 -12.10
N GLN A 330 7.71 -21.37 -12.14
CA GLN A 330 8.02 -22.46 -13.08
C GLN A 330 7.37 -22.27 -14.46
N SER A 331 6.45 -21.35 -14.63
CA SER A 331 5.83 -21.10 -15.93
C SER A 331 6.83 -20.53 -16.93
N GLU A 332 6.64 -20.84 -18.22
CA GLU A 332 7.48 -20.29 -19.30
C GLU A 332 7.54 -18.76 -19.26
N PHE A 333 6.39 -18.13 -18.99
CA PHE A 333 6.25 -16.68 -18.92
C PHE A 333 7.18 -16.07 -17.86
N TRP A 334 7.13 -16.54 -16.62
CA TRP A 334 7.95 -16.01 -15.53
C TRP A 334 9.43 -16.36 -15.66
N GLN A 335 9.74 -17.56 -16.18
CA GLN A 335 11.11 -17.96 -16.48
C GLN A 335 11.72 -17.06 -17.58
N THR A 336 10.96 -16.79 -18.64
CA THR A 336 11.39 -15.87 -19.71
C THR A 336 11.71 -14.49 -19.13
N GLY A 337 10.82 -13.95 -18.33
CA GLY A 337 11.03 -12.66 -17.68
C GLY A 337 12.28 -12.63 -16.78
N ALA A 338 12.56 -13.72 -16.07
CA ALA A 338 13.77 -13.82 -15.27
C ALA A 338 15.05 -13.77 -16.14
N GLN A 339 15.05 -14.39 -17.31
CA GLN A 339 16.20 -14.34 -18.24
C GLN A 339 16.32 -12.96 -18.89
N VAL A 340 15.23 -12.35 -19.34
CA VAL A 340 15.24 -11.00 -19.91
C VAL A 340 15.86 -10.00 -18.94
N ARG A 341 15.45 -10.02 -17.65
CA ARG A 341 16.06 -9.14 -16.63
C ARG A 341 17.54 -9.36 -16.41
N LYS A 342 18.04 -10.60 -16.50
CA LYS A 342 19.48 -10.91 -16.38
C LYS A 342 20.32 -10.36 -17.54
N LEU A 343 19.70 -10.18 -18.71
CA LEU A 343 20.35 -9.65 -19.90
C LEU A 343 20.40 -8.12 -19.94
N ARG A 344 19.71 -7.45 -19.02
CA ARG A 344 19.79 -5.99 -18.91
C ARG A 344 21.23 -5.59 -18.53
N PRO A 345 21.79 -4.54 -19.15
CA PRO A 345 23.09 -4.02 -18.73
C PRO A 345 23.05 -3.67 -17.23
N THR A 346 24.03 -4.18 -16.48
CA THR A 346 24.24 -3.74 -15.09
C THR A 346 24.87 -2.35 -15.10
N LYS A 347 24.38 -1.46 -14.21
CA LYS A 347 24.99 -0.14 -13.98
C LYS A 347 26.35 -0.31 -13.32
#